data_a21e649ed846da3d6022996211718899
#
_entry.id   a21e649ed846da3d6022996211718899
#
_cell.length_a   1.000
_cell.length_b   1.000
_cell.length_c   1.000
_cell.angle_alpha   90.00
_cell.angle_beta   90.00
_cell.angle_gamma   90.00
#
_symmetry.space_group_name_H-M   'P 1'
#
loop_
_entity.id
_entity.type
_entity.pdbx_description
1 polymer ?
#
loop_
_entity_poly.entity_id
_entity_poly.type
_entity_poly.pdbx_seq_one_letter_code
_entity_poly.pdbx_strand_id
1 'polypeptide(L)'
;MSAASAATALSLTPGWLRSEAMLDAYGVTEATWREALKKQPHFAISESPAFVGRAVVALAQDPNVSRWNGQSVSSGQLARIYGFTDLDGSQPDAWRYLVEVQDAGKPADVTGYR
;
A
#
# COMPACT_ATOMS: atom_id res chain seq x y z
N MET A 1 31.74 14.29 12.12
CA MET A 1 31.07 13.65 11.76
C MET A 1 29.94 13.63 11.53
N SER A 2 29.61 13.98 11.67
CA SER A 2 28.55 13.91 11.33
C SER A 2 27.82 13.20 10.41
N ALA A 3 28.11 13.07 9.29
CA ALA A 3 27.37 12.22 8.41
C ALA A 3 27.15 10.83 9.00
N ALA A 4 28.10 10.36 9.71
CA ALA A 4 28.01 9.07 10.39
C ALA A 4 26.88 9.03 11.43
N SER A 5 26.47 10.19 11.94
CA SER A 5 25.37 10.28 12.91
C SER A 5 24.04 10.56 12.23
N ALA A 6 24.03 10.81 10.92
CA ALA A 6 22.81 11.10 10.22
C ALA A 6 21.98 9.82 10.08
N ALA A 7 20.76 9.88 10.52
CA ALA A 7 19.80 8.80 10.39
C ALA A 7 18.58 9.31 9.64
N THR A 8 17.96 8.43 8.88
CA THR A 8 16.71 8.72 8.19
C THR A 8 15.56 8.08 8.97
N ALA A 9 14.59 8.89 9.34
CA ALA A 9 13.38 8.43 9.99
C ALA A 9 12.18 8.89 9.16
N LEU A 10 11.32 7.95 8.79
CA LEU A 10 10.12 8.23 8.02
C LEU A 10 8.98 7.33 8.48
N SER A 11 7.78 7.73 8.15
CA SER A 11 6.58 6.96 8.42
C SER A 11 6.13 6.27 7.14
N LEU A 12 6.02 4.96 7.17
CA LEU A 12 5.48 4.18 6.04
C LEU A 12 4.11 3.65 6.43
N THR A 13 3.12 3.98 5.62
CA THR A 13 1.75 3.57 5.85
C THR A 13 1.29 2.66 4.72
N PRO A 14 0.78 1.46 5.02
CA PRO A 14 0.13 0.65 4.00
C PRO A 14 -1.20 1.29 3.60
N GLY A 15 -1.77 0.82 2.50
CA GLY A 15 -3.15 1.12 2.17
C GLY A 15 -4.09 0.22 2.96
N TRP A 16 -5.12 -0.31 2.29
CA TRP A 16 -6.01 -1.28 2.94
C TRP A 16 -5.32 -2.64 2.94
N LEU A 17 -4.74 -2.99 4.08
CA LEU A 17 -3.93 -4.19 4.21
C LEU A 17 -4.78 -5.43 4.43
N ARG A 18 -4.58 -6.44 3.60
CA ARG A 18 -5.17 -7.76 3.83
C ARG A 18 -4.37 -8.51 4.89
N SER A 19 -4.51 -8.07 6.15
CA SER A 19 -3.95 -8.76 7.30
C SER A 19 -4.76 -10.02 7.62
N GLU A 20 -4.24 -10.89 8.46
CA GLU A 20 -5.00 -12.04 8.94
C GLU A 20 -6.32 -11.62 9.58
N ALA A 21 -6.28 -10.60 10.43
CA ALA A 21 -7.48 -10.10 11.10
C ALA A 21 -8.52 -9.60 10.09
N MET A 22 -8.08 -8.91 9.04
CA MET A 22 -8.98 -8.40 8.01
C MET A 22 -9.59 -9.52 7.19
N LEU A 23 -8.79 -10.51 6.81
CA LEU A 23 -9.26 -11.68 6.07
C LEU A 23 -10.25 -12.49 6.91
N ASP A 24 -9.94 -12.69 8.18
CA ASP A 24 -10.83 -13.40 9.11
C ASP A 24 -12.16 -12.67 9.28
N ALA A 25 -12.13 -11.34 9.36
CA ALA A 25 -13.34 -10.53 9.50
C ALA A 25 -14.31 -10.72 8.33
N TYR A 26 -13.79 -10.96 7.13
CA TYR A 26 -14.61 -11.24 5.95
C TYR A 26 -14.80 -12.74 5.69
N GLY A 27 -14.23 -13.61 6.50
CA GLY A 27 -14.35 -15.04 6.33
C GLY A 27 -13.66 -15.57 5.07
N VAL A 28 -12.57 -14.95 4.66
CA VAL A 28 -11.82 -15.30 3.45
C VAL A 28 -10.36 -15.57 3.76
N THR A 29 -9.63 -16.07 2.75
CA THR A 29 -8.18 -16.24 2.78
C THR A 29 -7.55 -15.37 1.71
N GLU A 30 -6.22 -15.32 1.67
CA GLU A 30 -5.54 -14.60 0.59
C GLU A 30 -5.87 -15.21 -0.79
N ALA A 31 -6.12 -16.51 -0.86
CA ALA A 31 -6.50 -17.16 -2.11
C ALA A 31 -7.93 -16.80 -2.55
N THR A 32 -8.80 -16.46 -1.60
CA THR A 32 -10.24 -16.25 -1.86
C THR A 32 -10.70 -14.82 -1.54
N TRP A 33 -9.80 -13.90 -1.28
CA TRP A 33 -10.14 -12.57 -0.76
C TRP A 33 -11.13 -11.81 -1.63
N ARG A 34 -11.14 -12.07 -2.95
CA ARG A 34 -12.06 -11.39 -3.86
C ARG A 34 -13.53 -11.73 -3.61
N GLU A 35 -13.80 -12.81 -2.90
CA GLU A 35 -15.17 -13.14 -2.49
C GLU A 35 -15.75 -12.10 -1.51
N ALA A 36 -14.87 -11.40 -0.76
CA ALA A 36 -15.29 -10.33 0.14
C ALA A 36 -15.86 -9.12 -0.62
N LEU A 37 -15.58 -8.98 -1.91
CA LEU A 37 -16.08 -7.87 -2.72
C LEU A 37 -17.61 -7.86 -2.83
N LYS A 38 -18.25 -8.97 -2.60
CA LYS A 38 -19.72 -9.06 -2.54
C LYS A 38 -20.29 -8.26 -1.38
N LYS A 39 -19.54 -8.18 -0.27
CA LYS A 39 -19.93 -7.45 0.95
C LYS A 39 -19.36 -6.04 0.97
N GLN A 40 -18.14 -5.88 0.46
CA GLN A 40 -17.43 -4.58 0.44
C GLN A 40 -16.70 -4.44 -0.89
N PRO A 41 -17.36 -3.84 -1.89
CA PRO A 41 -16.74 -3.68 -3.23
C PRO A 41 -15.44 -2.89 -3.24
N HIS A 42 -15.31 -1.90 -2.35
CA HIS A 42 -14.09 -1.08 -2.27
C HIS A 42 -12.88 -1.88 -1.77
N PHE A 43 -13.08 -3.06 -1.21
CA PHE A 43 -11.98 -3.93 -0.81
C PHE A 43 -11.10 -4.36 -2.00
N ALA A 44 -11.58 -4.13 -3.22
CA ALA A 44 -10.79 -4.37 -4.43
C ALA A 44 -9.49 -3.57 -4.47
N ILE A 45 -9.39 -2.45 -3.72
CA ILE A 45 -8.16 -1.65 -3.65
C ILE A 45 -7.16 -2.19 -2.62
N SER A 46 -7.50 -3.23 -1.88
CA SER A 46 -6.63 -3.76 -0.82
C SER A 46 -5.33 -4.35 -1.38
N GLU A 47 -4.34 -4.40 -0.51
CA GLU A 47 -3.01 -4.91 -0.84
C GLU A 47 -2.63 -6.06 0.08
N SER A 48 -1.75 -6.95 -0.39
CA SER A 48 -1.20 -8.00 0.44
C SER A 48 -0.08 -7.46 1.35
N PRO A 49 0.26 -8.17 2.45
CA PRO A 49 1.40 -7.78 3.27
C PRO A 49 2.73 -7.71 2.51
N ALA A 50 2.88 -8.46 1.43
CA ALA A 50 4.07 -8.44 0.60
C ALA A 50 4.30 -7.07 -0.05
N PHE A 51 3.24 -6.33 -0.36
CA PHE A 51 3.36 -5.04 -1.02
C PHE A 51 4.06 -4.02 -0.14
N VAL A 52 3.61 -3.84 1.09
CA VAL A 52 4.27 -2.94 2.04
C VAL A 52 5.66 -3.46 2.41
N GLY A 53 5.84 -4.78 2.46
CA GLY A 53 7.15 -5.40 2.67
C GLY A 53 8.13 -5.03 1.58
N ARG A 54 7.69 -5.02 0.33
CA ARG A 54 8.52 -4.59 -0.81
C ARG A 54 8.86 -3.11 -0.74
N ALA A 55 7.97 -2.29 -0.19
CA ALA A 55 8.27 -0.88 0.06
C ALA A 55 9.41 -0.72 1.06
N VAL A 56 9.41 -1.51 2.13
CA VAL A 56 10.49 -1.49 3.12
C VAL A 56 11.82 -1.86 2.47
N VAL A 57 11.84 -2.90 1.66
CA VAL A 57 13.05 -3.34 0.95
C VAL A 57 13.55 -2.24 0.01
N ALA A 58 12.66 -1.61 -0.74
CA ALA A 58 13.03 -0.54 -1.67
C ALA A 58 13.67 0.63 -0.93
N LEU A 59 13.12 1.03 0.20
CA LEU A 59 13.69 2.09 1.04
C LEU A 59 15.05 1.69 1.59
N ALA A 60 15.20 0.45 2.04
CA ALA A 60 16.44 -0.05 2.62
C ALA A 60 17.59 -0.10 1.58
N GLN A 61 17.25 -0.26 0.31
CA GLN A 61 18.20 -0.34 -0.79
C GLN A 61 18.47 1.01 -1.46
N ASP A 62 17.74 2.06 -1.11
CA ASP A 62 17.89 3.36 -1.75
C ASP A 62 19.05 4.15 -1.14
N PRO A 63 20.13 4.42 -1.90
CA PRO A 63 21.23 5.23 -1.39
C PRO A 63 20.83 6.68 -1.09
N ASN A 64 19.72 7.16 -1.65
CA ASN A 64 19.14 8.48 -1.41
C ASN A 64 17.93 8.46 -0.48
N VAL A 65 17.84 7.48 0.41
CA VAL A 65 16.70 7.35 1.31
C VAL A 65 16.49 8.58 2.19
N SER A 66 17.54 9.34 2.46
CA SER A 66 17.47 10.56 3.28
C SER A 66 16.53 11.62 2.72
N ARG A 67 16.21 11.58 1.42
CA ARG A 67 15.22 12.48 0.83
C ARG A 67 13.83 12.34 1.45
N TRP A 68 13.56 11.18 2.08
CA TRP A 68 12.28 10.90 2.73
C TRP A 68 12.29 11.25 4.22
N ASN A 69 13.40 11.73 4.74
CA ASN A 69 13.54 12.01 6.17
C ASN A 69 12.43 12.94 6.67
N GLY A 70 11.77 12.55 7.74
CA GLY A 70 10.70 13.33 8.34
C GLY A 70 9.37 13.28 7.60
N GLN A 71 9.25 12.48 6.55
CA GLN A 71 8.04 12.41 5.73
C GLN A 71 7.18 11.20 6.06
N SER A 72 5.89 11.32 5.73
CA SER A 72 4.95 10.21 5.74
C SER A 72 4.71 9.79 4.29
N VAL A 73 4.91 8.52 4.00
CA VAL A 73 4.78 7.97 2.66
C VAL A 73 3.90 6.71 2.70
N SER A 74 3.26 6.41 1.59
CA SER A 74 2.43 5.21 1.48
C SER A 74 3.08 4.16 0.60
N SER A 75 2.66 2.90 0.78
CA SER A 75 3.11 1.80 -0.06
C SER A 75 2.81 2.07 -1.54
N GLY A 76 1.63 2.56 -1.86
CA GLY A 76 1.25 2.87 -3.24
C GLY A 76 2.07 3.98 -3.86
N GLN A 77 2.39 5.03 -3.09
CA GLN A 77 3.26 6.10 -3.53
C GLN A 77 4.65 5.57 -3.87
N LEU A 78 5.22 4.78 -2.97
CA LEU A 78 6.57 4.22 -3.15
C LEU A 78 6.62 3.22 -4.30
N ALA A 79 5.55 2.46 -4.51
CA ALA A 79 5.48 1.52 -5.62
C ALA A 79 5.66 2.22 -6.97
N ARG A 80 5.03 3.38 -7.14
CA ARG A 80 5.16 4.14 -8.38
C ARG A 80 6.55 4.72 -8.56
N ILE A 81 7.19 5.10 -7.45
CA ILE A 81 8.54 5.71 -7.50
C ILE A 81 9.61 4.65 -7.72
N TYR A 82 9.54 3.52 -7.01
CA TYR A 82 10.55 2.47 -7.07
C TYR A 82 10.23 1.37 -8.08
N GLY A 83 9.01 1.32 -8.59
CA GLY A 83 8.64 0.37 -9.65
C GLY A 83 8.29 -1.04 -9.19
N PHE A 84 8.06 -1.26 -7.88
CA PHE A 84 7.64 -2.58 -7.41
C PHE A 84 6.11 -2.74 -7.51
N THR A 85 5.67 -3.99 -7.43
CA THR A 85 4.25 -4.35 -7.50
C THR A 85 3.86 -5.23 -6.33
N ASP A 86 2.56 -5.43 -6.14
CA ASP A 86 2.06 -6.50 -5.29
C ASP A 86 2.21 -7.85 -6.01
N LEU A 87 1.87 -8.94 -5.34
CA LEU A 87 2.06 -10.30 -5.85
C LEU A 87 1.31 -10.56 -7.15
N ASP A 88 0.20 -9.87 -7.38
CA ASP A 88 -0.61 -10.00 -8.60
C ASP A 88 -0.21 -9.02 -9.71
N GLY A 89 0.89 -8.31 -9.53
CA GLY A 89 1.37 -7.33 -10.51
C GLY A 89 0.74 -5.96 -10.40
N SER A 90 -0.18 -5.75 -9.47
CA SER A 90 -0.84 -4.46 -9.28
C SER A 90 0.00 -3.51 -8.43
N GLN A 91 -0.39 -2.23 -8.45
CA GLN A 91 0.20 -1.18 -7.62
C GLN A 91 -0.93 -0.43 -6.89
N PRO A 92 -1.59 -1.06 -5.89
CA PRO A 92 -2.71 -0.44 -5.21
C PRO A 92 -2.33 0.90 -4.59
N ASP A 93 -3.12 1.93 -4.88
CA ASP A 93 -2.96 3.28 -4.34
C ASP A 93 -4.21 3.63 -3.54
N ALA A 94 -4.33 3.02 -2.37
CA ALA A 94 -5.54 3.07 -1.57
C ALA A 94 -5.87 4.49 -1.10
N TRP A 95 -4.87 5.29 -0.77
CA TRP A 95 -5.12 6.65 -0.25
C TRP A 95 -5.69 7.56 -1.32
N ARG A 96 -5.17 7.48 -2.55
CA ARG A 96 -5.72 8.23 -3.67
C ARG A 96 -7.13 7.74 -4.01
N TYR A 97 -7.32 6.42 -4.00
CA TYR A 97 -8.63 5.82 -4.22
C TYR A 97 -9.64 6.25 -3.16
N LEU A 98 -9.24 6.29 -1.89
CA LEU A 98 -10.10 6.71 -0.80
C LEU A 98 -10.68 8.11 -1.04
N VAL A 99 -9.81 9.06 -1.40
CA VAL A 99 -10.21 10.45 -1.60
C VAL A 99 -11.02 10.62 -2.88
N GLU A 100 -10.57 10.02 -4.00
CA GLU A 100 -11.14 10.29 -5.32
C GLU A 100 -12.34 9.42 -5.65
N VAL A 101 -12.52 8.29 -4.97
CA VAL A 101 -13.62 7.36 -5.24
C VAL A 101 -14.52 7.19 -4.05
N GLN A 102 -14.00 6.70 -2.91
CA GLN A 102 -14.83 6.41 -1.74
C GLN A 102 -15.44 7.66 -1.11
N ASP A 103 -14.63 8.65 -0.79
CA ASP A 103 -15.09 9.89 -0.17
C ASP A 103 -15.95 10.71 -1.14
N ALA A 104 -15.71 10.58 -2.42
CA ALA A 104 -16.50 11.23 -3.45
C ALA A 104 -17.85 10.54 -3.71
N GLY A 105 -18.11 9.39 -3.06
CA GLY A 105 -19.35 8.65 -3.22
C GLY A 105 -19.51 7.98 -4.58
N LYS A 106 -18.41 7.74 -5.28
CA LYS A 106 -18.46 7.07 -6.59
C LYS A 106 -18.58 5.56 -6.43
N PRO A 107 -19.12 4.85 -7.45
CA PRO A 107 -19.13 3.39 -7.46
C PRO A 107 -17.72 2.82 -7.37
N ALA A 108 -17.61 1.63 -6.80
CA ALA A 108 -16.34 0.95 -6.65
C ALA A 108 -15.77 0.56 -8.02
N ASP A 109 -14.70 1.24 -8.39
CA ASP A 109 -13.97 0.97 -9.63
C ASP A 109 -12.51 1.31 -9.38
N VAL A 110 -11.67 0.29 -9.35
CA VAL A 110 -10.24 0.45 -9.05
C VAL A 110 -9.39 0.71 -10.29
N THR A 111 -10.00 0.82 -11.46
CA THR A 111 -9.28 1.12 -12.70
C THR A 111 -8.51 2.43 -12.56
N GLY A 112 -7.20 2.37 -12.82
CA GLY A 112 -6.31 3.52 -12.67
C GLY A 112 -5.77 3.73 -11.25
N TYR A 113 -6.21 2.92 -10.29
CA TYR A 113 -5.76 3.02 -8.89
C TYR A 113 -5.01 1.76 -8.41
N ARG A 114 -4.92 0.78 -9.27
CA ARG A 114 -4.39 -0.50 -8.88
C ARG A 114 -3.35 -1.05 -9.85
#